data_bc0ea813584dcfd67f52e5bfd42a2cf4
#
_entry.id   bc0ea813584dcfd67f52e5bfd42a2cf4
#
_cell.length_a   1.000
_cell.length_b   1.000
_cell.length_c   1.000
_cell.angle_alpha   90.00
_cell.angle_beta   90.00
_cell.angle_gamma   90.00
#
_symmetry.space_group_name_H-M   'P 1'
#
loop_
_entity.id
_entity.type
_entity.pdbx_description
1 polymer ?
#
loop_
_entity_poly.entity_id
_entity_poly.type
_entity_poly.pdbx_seq_one_letter_code
_entity_poly.pdbx_strand_id
1 'polypeptide(L)'
;MAIVNTILRDTDWQSIVVSNITAETMSNTVIVAANHLRYWTTGNSALSISRIRWSGNHPNNGFSVLFDATANVTAFQCHGNNGSYGGTDGGPGFKMVEYGQFKTNLSSALNDSATSIPVDDTARFPDAGMVVIGTENITYTGKSTATGAGNLTGGGRGANSTTAAAHADEAEVQSMRPIGYTGNILATSSASFTGTIITEVHKLTNEGGYGWGNG
;
A
#
# COMPACT_ATOMS: atom_id res chain seq x y z
N MET A 1 25.66 10.35 -4.56
CA MET A 1 24.22 10.13 -4.51
C MET A 1 23.57 10.74 -5.72
N ALA A 2 22.99 9.95 -6.55
CA ALA A 2 22.17 10.51 -7.62
C ALA A 2 20.98 9.60 -7.90
N ILE A 3 19.85 9.90 -7.25
CA ILE A 3 18.56 9.47 -7.73
C ILE A 3 17.88 10.69 -8.35
N VAL A 4 17.50 10.53 -9.61
CA VAL A 4 16.78 11.58 -10.33
C VAL A 4 15.43 11.01 -10.75
N ASN A 5 14.37 11.55 -10.16
CA ASN A 5 12.99 11.20 -10.49
C ASN A 5 12.46 12.17 -11.55
N THR A 6 11.95 11.64 -12.65
CA THR A 6 11.37 12.40 -13.74
C THR A 6 9.94 11.91 -13.98
N ILE A 7 8.98 12.81 -13.96
CA ILE A 7 7.60 12.49 -14.29
C ILE A 7 7.45 12.57 -15.81
N LEU A 8 7.20 11.43 -16.47
CA LEU A 8 6.98 11.35 -17.92
C LEU A 8 5.54 11.67 -18.31
N ARG A 9 4.60 11.29 -17.47
CA ARG A 9 3.17 11.49 -17.67
C ARG A 9 2.52 11.73 -16.31
N ASP A 10 1.61 12.69 -16.28
CA ASP A 10 0.84 12.98 -15.08
C ASP A 10 -0.56 13.48 -15.47
N THR A 11 -1.53 12.59 -15.32
CA THR A 11 -2.96 12.85 -15.58
C THR A 11 -3.72 12.85 -14.27
N ASP A 12 -5.03 13.09 -14.33
CA ASP A 12 -5.89 13.12 -13.15
C ASP A 12 -5.93 11.78 -12.41
N TRP A 13 -5.76 10.69 -13.13
CA TRP A 13 -5.90 9.32 -12.60
C TRP A 13 -4.64 8.44 -12.70
N GLN A 14 -3.65 8.83 -13.52
CA GLN A 14 -2.43 8.02 -13.75
C GLN A 14 -1.20 8.89 -13.81
N SER A 15 -0.09 8.39 -13.26
CA SER A 15 1.23 8.99 -13.43
C SER A 15 2.27 7.93 -13.77
N ILE A 16 3.26 8.32 -14.58
CA ILE A 16 4.42 7.51 -14.92
C ILE A 16 5.67 8.26 -14.47
N VAL A 17 6.42 7.66 -13.55
CA VAL A 17 7.64 8.23 -12.99
C VAL A 17 8.83 7.35 -13.36
N VAL A 18 9.90 7.97 -13.84
CA VAL A 18 11.19 7.32 -14.11
C VAL A 18 12.17 7.75 -13.04
N SER A 19 12.74 6.78 -12.34
CA SER A 19 13.80 6.97 -11.35
C SER A 19 15.12 6.45 -11.92
N ASN A 20 16.04 7.36 -12.25
CA ASN A 20 17.40 7.00 -12.63
C ASN A 20 18.29 6.99 -11.39
N ILE A 21 18.95 5.87 -11.15
CA ILE A 21 19.70 5.58 -9.93
C ILE A 21 21.14 5.25 -10.31
N THR A 22 22.10 5.91 -9.68
CA THR A 22 23.52 5.68 -9.95
C THR A 22 24.24 5.28 -8.67
N ALA A 23 24.69 4.02 -8.62
CA ALA A 23 25.54 3.44 -7.58
C ALA A 23 25.03 3.72 -6.14
N GLU A 24 23.71 3.51 -5.92
CA GLU A 24 23.06 3.79 -4.65
C GLU A 24 22.57 2.51 -3.97
N THR A 25 22.91 2.35 -2.68
CA THR A 25 22.19 1.41 -1.82
C THR A 25 20.92 2.11 -1.33
N MET A 26 19.79 1.68 -1.84
CA MET A 26 18.50 2.29 -1.52
C MET A 26 18.10 1.92 -0.10
N SER A 27 17.81 2.92 0.73
CA SER A 27 17.26 2.73 2.07
C SER A 27 16.04 3.62 2.21
N ASN A 28 14.86 3.07 2.00
CA ASN A 28 13.61 3.82 1.95
C ASN A 28 13.68 5.04 1.01
N THR A 29 14.30 4.82 -0.14
CA THR A 29 14.55 5.89 -1.10
C THR A 29 13.29 6.18 -1.90
N VAL A 30 12.86 7.44 -1.96
CA VAL A 30 11.65 7.84 -2.69
C VAL A 30 11.87 7.69 -4.19
N ILE A 31 11.13 6.76 -4.81
CA ILE A 31 11.07 6.57 -6.28
C ILE A 31 9.83 7.24 -6.88
N VAL A 32 8.76 7.43 -6.11
CA VAL A 32 7.62 8.27 -6.49
C VAL A 32 7.30 9.20 -5.32
N ALA A 33 7.47 10.49 -5.51
CA ALA A 33 7.06 11.51 -4.54
C ALA A 33 5.62 11.93 -4.83
N ALA A 34 4.69 11.53 -3.98
CA ALA A 34 3.26 11.75 -4.19
C ALA A 34 2.89 13.24 -4.28
N ASN A 35 3.53 14.07 -3.46
CA ASN A 35 3.31 15.51 -3.43
C ASN A 35 3.78 16.24 -4.69
N HIS A 36 4.52 15.60 -5.58
CA HIS A 36 4.90 16.13 -6.89
C HIS A 36 3.88 15.75 -7.98
N LEU A 37 2.94 14.87 -7.68
CA LEU A 37 1.94 14.45 -8.65
C LEU A 37 0.75 15.41 -8.65
N ARG A 38 0.27 15.71 -9.85
CA ARG A 38 -0.89 16.55 -10.07
C ARG A 38 -2.12 16.00 -9.33
N TYR A 39 -2.92 16.88 -8.74
CA TYR A 39 -4.12 16.56 -7.98
C TYR A 39 -3.90 15.64 -6.75
N TRP A 40 -2.68 15.51 -6.30
CA TRP A 40 -2.42 14.84 -5.03
C TRP A 40 -2.94 15.68 -3.87
N THR A 41 -3.73 15.08 -3.00
CA THR A 41 -4.21 15.70 -1.76
C THR A 41 -3.79 14.84 -0.58
N THR A 42 -2.93 15.36 0.27
CA THR A 42 -2.47 14.67 1.48
C THR A 42 -3.66 14.30 2.36
N GLY A 43 -3.69 13.06 2.80
CA GLY A 43 -4.77 12.51 3.64
C GLY A 43 -5.99 11.98 2.86
N ASN A 44 -6.25 12.44 1.63
CA ASN A 44 -7.41 12.05 0.84
C ASN A 44 -7.11 11.23 -0.41
N SER A 45 -5.85 11.25 -0.88
CA SER A 45 -5.43 10.49 -2.06
C SER A 45 -4.61 9.26 -1.68
N ALA A 46 -4.68 8.21 -2.48
CA ALA A 46 -3.82 7.04 -2.39
C ALA A 46 -3.22 6.75 -3.76
N LEU A 47 -2.07 6.07 -3.79
CA LEU A 47 -1.48 5.54 -5.01
C LEU A 47 -1.61 4.02 -5.01
N SER A 48 -1.98 3.45 -6.15
CA SER A 48 -1.79 2.04 -6.43
C SER A 48 -0.75 1.88 -7.53
N ILE A 49 0.09 0.84 -7.43
CA ILE A 49 1.11 0.55 -8.43
C ILE A 49 0.48 -0.35 -9.49
N SER A 50 0.26 0.17 -10.69
CA SER A 50 -0.30 -0.61 -11.80
C SER A 50 0.78 -1.39 -12.55
N ARG A 51 1.97 -0.82 -12.66
CA ARG A 51 3.12 -1.45 -13.31
C ARG A 51 4.42 -0.94 -12.72
N ILE A 52 5.43 -1.80 -12.68
CA ILE A 52 6.81 -1.39 -12.51
C ILE A 52 7.69 -2.14 -13.50
N ARG A 53 8.69 -1.45 -14.03
CA ARG A 53 9.75 -2.01 -14.87
C ARG A 53 11.08 -1.56 -14.32
N TRP A 54 12.07 -2.42 -14.39
CA TRP A 54 13.42 -2.05 -13.99
C TRP A 54 14.44 -2.63 -14.95
N SER A 55 15.52 -1.89 -15.12
CA SER A 55 16.68 -2.31 -15.89
C SER A 55 17.92 -1.72 -15.22
N GLY A 56 18.86 -2.57 -14.85
CA GLY A 56 20.07 -2.10 -14.20
C GLY A 56 20.98 -3.23 -13.79
N ASN A 57 22.04 -2.87 -13.09
CA ASN A 57 22.95 -3.81 -12.50
C ASN A 57 22.74 -3.86 -11.00
N HIS A 58 22.36 -5.03 -10.50
CA HIS A 58 22.17 -5.30 -9.08
C HIS A 58 22.98 -6.53 -8.70
N PRO A 59 24.05 -6.39 -7.91
CA PRO A 59 24.97 -7.50 -7.63
C PRO A 59 24.33 -8.62 -6.80
N ASN A 60 23.25 -8.35 -6.07
CA ASN A 60 22.58 -9.33 -5.19
C ASN A 60 21.05 -9.13 -5.17
N ASN A 61 20.34 -10.10 -5.71
CA ASN A 61 18.94 -10.44 -5.43
C ASN A 61 17.81 -9.39 -5.57
N GLY A 62 18.05 -8.19 -6.08
CA GLY A 62 16.97 -7.28 -6.37
C GLY A 62 16.72 -6.20 -5.28
N PHE A 63 15.56 -5.59 -5.33
CA PHE A 63 15.13 -4.56 -4.41
C PHE A 63 13.65 -4.72 -4.04
N SER A 64 13.28 -4.19 -2.89
CA SER A 64 11.88 -4.14 -2.45
C SER A 64 11.27 -2.79 -2.77
N VAL A 65 10.01 -2.79 -3.17
CA VAL A 65 9.18 -1.59 -3.34
C VAL A 65 8.17 -1.54 -2.21
N LEU A 66 8.06 -0.37 -1.58
CA LEU A 66 7.27 -0.18 -0.38
C LEU A 66 6.34 1.03 -0.52
N PHE A 67 5.21 0.98 0.15
CA PHE A 67 4.41 2.17 0.45
C PHE A 67 4.94 2.83 1.72
N ASP A 68 5.14 4.15 1.65
CA ASP A 68 5.67 4.96 2.75
C ASP A 68 4.60 5.21 3.80
N ALA A 69 4.87 4.77 5.02
CA ALA A 69 4.01 4.93 6.18
C ALA A 69 4.86 4.93 7.46
N THR A 70 4.24 5.13 8.63
CA THR A 70 4.95 4.99 9.93
C THR A 70 5.62 3.63 10.06
N ALA A 71 4.95 2.55 9.62
CA ALA A 71 5.55 1.25 9.34
C ALA A 71 5.40 1.02 7.82
N ASN A 72 6.50 1.05 7.09
CA ASN A 72 6.48 0.87 5.64
C ASN A 72 5.92 -0.49 5.26
N VAL A 73 5.12 -0.54 4.20
CA VAL A 73 4.47 -1.76 3.74
C VAL A 73 5.08 -2.20 2.42
N THR A 74 5.66 -3.40 2.41
CA THR A 74 6.21 -3.99 1.19
C THR A 74 5.09 -4.25 0.18
N ALA A 75 5.16 -3.58 -0.97
CA ALA A 75 4.27 -3.82 -2.09
C ALA A 75 4.68 -5.11 -2.82
N PHE A 76 5.95 -5.23 -3.18
CA PHE A 76 6.52 -6.42 -3.81
C PHE A 76 8.05 -6.36 -3.85
N GLN A 77 8.67 -7.48 -4.27
CA GLN A 77 10.11 -7.60 -4.45
C GLN A 77 10.45 -7.77 -5.93
N CYS A 78 11.39 -6.98 -6.40
CA CYS A 78 11.96 -7.07 -7.73
C CYS A 78 13.22 -7.93 -7.69
N HIS A 79 13.32 -8.93 -8.55
CA HIS A 79 14.46 -9.83 -8.62
C HIS A 79 15.18 -9.71 -9.97
N GLY A 80 16.49 -9.87 -9.94
CA GLY A 80 17.34 -9.82 -11.15
C GLY A 80 17.58 -8.41 -11.68
N ASN A 81 18.41 -8.34 -12.71
CA ASN A 81 18.88 -7.08 -13.28
C ASN A 81 17.84 -6.37 -14.15
N ASN A 82 16.91 -7.11 -14.71
CA ASN A 82 15.84 -6.57 -15.54
C ASN A 82 14.56 -7.30 -15.25
N GLY A 83 13.46 -6.58 -15.28
CA GLY A 83 12.16 -7.17 -15.08
C GLY A 83 11.01 -6.20 -15.30
N SER A 84 9.83 -6.77 -15.31
CA SER A 84 8.58 -6.04 -15.41
C SER A 84 7.55 -6.73 -14.52
N TYR A 85 6.74 -5.95 -13.85
CA TYR A 85 5.67 -6.43 -13.02
C TYR A 85 4.41 -5.58 -13.25
N GLY A 86 3.28 -6.25 -13.57
CA GLY A 86 2.02 -5.57 -13.89
C GLY A 86 1.87 -5.17 -15.36
N GLY A 87 0.65 -4.77 -15.73
CA GLY A 87 0.28 -4.39 -17.09
C GLY A 87 -0.26 -5.54 -17.93
N THR A 88 -0.62 -5.23 -19.18
CA THR A 88 -1.30 -6.12 -20.11
C THR A 88 -0.38 -7.07 -20.88
N ASP A 89 0.90 -7.12 -20.58
CA ASP A 89 1.89 -7.88 -21.33
C ASP A 89 1.91 -9.38 -20.99
N GLY A 90 0.74 -10.02 -20.95
CA GLY A 90 0.61 -11.48 -20.97
C GLY A 90 1.06 -12.26 -19.71
N GLY A 91 1.42 -11.59 -18.65
CA GLY A 91 1.64 -12.23 -17.35
C GLY A 91 0.31 -12.63 -16.69
N PRO A 92 0.28 -13.67 -15.83
CA PRO A 92 -0.91 -14.04 -15.10
C PRO A 92 -1.39 -12.82 -14.31
N GLY A 93 -2.57 -12.32 -14.67
CA GLY A 93 -3.27 -11.13 -14.23
C GLY A 93 -2.72 -10.49 -12.96
N PHE A 94 -1.93 -9.46 -13.14
CA PHE A 94 -1.43 -8.68 -12.01
C PHE A 94 -2.61 -7.96 -11.38
N LYS A 95 -3.01 -8.41 -10.20
CA LYS A 95 -3.88 -7.58 -9.37
C LYS A 95 -3.03 -6.43 -8.88
N MET A 96 -3.39 -5.21 -9.29
CA MET A 96 -2.83 -4.00 -8.69
C MET A 96 -2.75 -4.21 -7.19
N VAL A 97 -1.60 -3.94 -6.59
CA VAL A 97 -1.50 -3.89 -5.13
C VAL A 97 -2.24 -2.63 -4.71
N GLU A 98 -3.54 -2.73 -4.61
CA GLU A 98 -4.40 -1.67 -4.12
C GLU A 98 -4.26 -1.63 -2.62
N TYR A 99 -3.66 -0.57 -2.16
CA TYR A 99 -3.61 -0.30 -0.75
C TYR A 99 -5.01 0.13 -0.27
N GLY A 100 -5.61 -0.66 0.63
CA GLY A 100 -6.89 -0.35 1.24
C GLY A 100 -8.08 -1.18 0.78
N GLN A 101 -7.88 -2.27 0.02
CA GLN A 101 -8.98 -3.14 -0.41
C GLN A 101 -8.89 -4.58 0.07
N PHE A 102 -8.14 -4.84 1.13
CA PHE A 102 -8.20 -6.16 1.75
C PHE A 102 -9.45 -6.27 2.57
N LYS A 103 -10.21 -7.33 2.34
CA LYS A 103 -11.42 -7.63 3.05
C LYS A 103 -11.30 -8.99 3.72
N THR A 104 -11.87 -9.07 4.90
CA THR A 104 -12.11 -10.28 5.67
C THR A 104 -13.40 -10.09 6.46
N ASN A 105 -13.83 -11.08 7.23
CA ASN A 105 -14.94 -10.91 8.14
C ASN A 105 -14.47 -10.95 9.59
N LEU A 106 -15.26 -10.44 10.50
CA LEU A 106 -15.09 -10.73 11.92
C LEU A 106 -15.30 -12.23 12.15
N SER A 107 -14.41 -12.87 12.87
CA SER A 107 -14.55 -14.27 13.29
C SER A 107 -15.35 -14.45 14.59
N SER A 108 -15.78 -13.36 15.19
CA SER A 108 -16.73 -13.29 16.31
C SER A 108 -17.22 -11.87 16.48
N ALA A 109 -18.35 -11.68 17.17
CA ALA A 109 -18.91 -10.36 17.45
C ALA A 109 -17.91 -9.48 18.22
N LEU A 110 -17.87 -8.19 17.86
CA LEU A 110 -16.99 -7.18 18.44
C LEU A 110 -17.83 -6.17 19.24
N ASN A 111 -17.54 -5.98 20.53
CA ASN A 111 -18.18 -4.94 21.31
C ASN A 111 -17.56 -3.56 21.05
N ASP A 112 -18.19 -2.50 21.50
CA ASP A 112 -17.79 -1.10 21.27
C ASP A 112 -16.52 -0.66 22.01
N SER A 113 -16.05 -1.43 22.97
CA SER A 113 -14.88 -1.15 23.80
C SER A 113 -13.68 -2.09 23.55
N ALA A 114 -13.86 -3.10 22.69
CA ALA A 114 -12.80 -4.07 22.40
C ALA A 114 -11.61 -3.41 21.70
N THR A 115 -10.40 -3.74 22.14
CA THR A 115 -9.12 -3.28 21.55
C THR A 115 -8.45 -4.35 20.68
N SER A 116 -9.08 -5.52 20.57
CA SER A 116 -8.64 -6.63 19.73
C SER A 116 -9.76 -7.00 18.78
N ILE A 117 -9.48 -6.99 17.49
CA ILE A 117 -10.45 -7.20 16.41
C ILE A 117 -10.22 -8.61 15.87
N PRO A 118 -11.09 -9.58 16.21
CA PRO A 118 -10.99 -10.94 15.73
C PRO A 118 -11.37 -11.01 14.25
N VAL A 119 -10.53 -11.58 13.40
CA VAL A 119 -10.75 -11.67 11.95
C VAL A 119 -10.44 -13.07 11.42
N ASP A 120 -11.11 -13.48 10.35
CA ASP A 120 -10.90 -14.77 9.71
C ASP A 120 -9.56 -14.90 9.01
N ASP A 121 -8.99 -13.80 8.55
CA ASP A 121 -7.68 -13.82 7.91
C ASP A 121 -6.90 -12.51 8.15
N THR A 122 -5.71 -12.65 8.71
CA THR A 122 -4.77 -11.55 8.94
C THR A 122 -3.70 -11.42 7.86
N ALA A 123 -3.60 -12.36 6.91
CA ALA A 123 -2.47 -12.48 5.98
C ALA A 123 -2.22 -11.22 5.15
N ARG A 124 -3.30 -10.55 4.73
CA ARG A 124 -3.24 -9.38 3.85
C ARG A 124 -3.17 -8.05 4.56
N PHE A 125 -3.35 -8.04 5.88
CA PHE A 125 -3.29 -6.82 6.66
C PHE A 125 -1.83 -6.50 7.00
N PRO A 126 -1.40 -5.23 6.92
CA PRO A 126 -0.11 -4.80 7.43
C PRO A 126 -0.03 -4.99 8.96
N ASP A 127 1.18 -4.89 9.53
CA ASP A 127 1.37 -5.06 10.98
C ASP A 127 0.74 -3.94 11.80
N ALA A 128 0.53 -2.78 11.20
CA ALA A 128 -0.23 -1.69 11.80
C ALA A 128 -1.02 -0.94 10.73
N GLY A 129 -2.18 -0.42 11.08
CA GLY A 129 -3.04 0.26 10.10
C GLY A 129 -4.38 0.69 10.68
N MET A 130 -5.33 0.79 9.78
CA MET A 130 -6.72 1.12 10.10
C MET A 130 -7.66 0.24 9.27
N VAL A 131 -8.75 -0.15 9.88
CA VAL A 131 -9.84 -0.88 9.23
C VAL A 131 -11.15 -0.12 9.36
N VAL A 132 -12.05 -0.41 8.45
CA VAL A 132 -13.45 0.03 8.51
C VAL A 132 -14.33 -1.19 8.75
N ILE A 133 -15.28 -1.06 9.69
CA ILE A 133 -16.34 -2.04 9.92
C ILE A 133 -17.67 -1.26 9.97
N GLY A 134 -18.52 -1.49 8.98
CA GLY A 134 -19.69 -0.65 8.81
C GLY A 134 -19.32 0.83 8.60
N THR A 135 -19.66 1.69 9.54
CA THR A 135 -19.32 3.13 9.51
C THR A 135 -18.22 3.52 10.49
N GLU A 136 -17.65 2.56 11.23
CA GLU A 136 -16.60 2.83 12.21
C GLU A 136 -15.22 2.61 11.62
N ASN A 137 -14.30 3.56 11.89
CA ASN A 137 -12.88 3.44 11.67
C ASN A 137 -12.19 2.97 12.95
N ILE A 138 -11.36 1.93 12.85
CA ILE A 138 -10.62 1.36 13.97
C ILE A 138 -9.16 1.26 13.61
N THR A 139 -8.28 1.89 14.38
CA THR A 139 -6.81 1.71 14.22
C THR A 139 -6.37 0.43 14.90
N TYR A 140 -5.26 -0.16 14.43
CA TYR A 140 -4.58 -1.27 15.10
C TYR A 140 -3.06 -1.12 14.95
N THR A 141 -2.31 -1.69 15.88
CA THR A 141 -0.84 -1.54 15.97
C THR A 141 -0.09 -2.87 15.91
N GLY A 142 -0.80 -3.98 15.74
CA GLY A 142 -0.21 -5.31 15.63
C GLY A 142 -1.18 -6.36 15.11
N LYS A 143 -0.64 -7.55 14.85
CA LYS A 143 -1.38 -8.77 14.50
C LYS A 143 -0.96 -9.90 15.41
N SER A 144 -1.90 -10.77 15.79
CA SER A 144 -1.59 -11.96 16.61
C SER A 144 -0.97 -13.10 15.79
N THR A 145 -1.26 -13.14 14.49
CA THR A 145 -0.75 -14.16 13.55
C THR A 145 -0.35 -13.49 12.23
N ALA A 146 0.58 -14.10 11.52
CA ALA A 146 0.99 -13.62 10.20
C ALA A 146 0.00 -14.02 9.09
N THR A 147 -0.72 -15.13 9.28
CA THR A 147 -1.65 -15.70 8.30
C THR A 147 -2.82 -16.40 9.00
N GLY A 148 -3.95 -16.51 8.29
CA GLY A 148 -5.14 -17.18 8.77
C GLY A 148 -5.89 -16.40 9.85
N ALA A 149 -6.81 -17.09 10.53
CA ALA A 149 -7.62 -16.48 11.58
C ALA A 149 -6.75 -15.97 12.74
N GLY A 150 -7.08 -14.77 13.21
CA GLY A 150 -6.32 -14.09 14.26
C GLY A 150 -6.94 -12.77 14.66
N ASN A 151 -6.16 -11.95 15.33
CA ASN A 151 -6.62 -10.65 15.80
C ASN A 151 -5.74 -9.52 15.25
N LEU A 152 -6.37 -8.41 14.88
CA LEU A 152 -5.69 -7.13 14.77
C LEU A 152 -5.70 -6.51 16.17
N THR A 153 -4.53 -6.22 16.73
CA THR A 153 -4.35 -5.89 18.15
C THR A 153 -4.01 -4.43 18.37
N GLY A 154 -4.22 -3.94 19.60
CA GLY A 154 -3.95 -2.53 19.96
C GLY A 154 -4.94 -1.56 19.31
N GLY A 155 -6.18 -1.97 19.14
CA GLY A 155 -7.22 -1.22 18.46
C GLY A 155 -7.61 0.08 19.16
N GLY A 156 -7.60 1.19 18.41
CA GLY A 156 -8.21 2.47 18.81
C GLY A 156 -9.56 2.62 18.12
N ARG A 157 -10.65 2.57 18.90
CA ARG A 157 -12.04 2.62 18.43
C ARG A 157 -12.44 4.04 18.05
N GLY A 158 -13.40 4.16 17.13
CA GLY A 158 -13.96 5.46 16.74
C GLY A 158 -12.95 6.42 16.11
N ALA A 159 -11.92 5.94 15.42
CA ALA A 159 -10.90 6.76 14.78
C ALA A 159 -11.52 7.69 13.72
N ASN A 160 -10.80 8.76 13.35
CA ASN A 160 -11.23 9.75 12.35
C ASN A 160 -12.63 10.33 12.61
N SER A 161 -12.95 10.59 13.87
CA SER A 161 -14.25 11.17 14.29
C SER A 161 -15.45 10.26 13.99
N THR A 162 -15.26 8.97 13.82
CA THR A 162 -16.35 7.99 13.80
C THR A 162 -16.73 7.59 15.22
N THR A 163 -17.87 6.95 15.38
CA THR A 163 -18.36 6.51 16.69
C THR A 163 -18.08 5.03 16.86
N ALA A 164 -17.50 4.63 18.00
CA ALA A 164 -17.35 3.23 18.37
C ALA A 164 -18.73 2.56 18.50
N ALA A 165 -18.89 1.40 17.87
CA ALA A 165 -20.13 0.64 17.83
C ALA A 165 -19.88 -0.85 18.01
N ALA A 166 -20.87 -1.59 18.46
CA ALA A 166 -20.83 -3.05 18.43
C ALA A 166 -21.06 -3.54 17.00
N HIS A 167 -20.30 -4.57 16.61
CA HIS A 167 -20.41 -5.22 15.30
C HIS A 167 -20.74 -6.70 15.46
N ALA A 168 -21.63 -7.19 14.60
CA ALA A 168 -22.02 -8.59 14.61
C ALA A 168 -20.86 -9.49 14.14
N ASP A 169 -20.95 -10.77 14.51
CA ASP A 169 -20.17 -11.83 13.89
C ASP A 169 -20.36 -11.79 12.35
N GLU A 170 -19.34 -12.16 11.59
CA GLU A 170 -19.31 -12.12 10.13
C GLU A 170 -19.42 -10.70 9.52
N ALA A 171 -19.38 -9.62 10.29
CA ALA A 171 -19.35 -8.27 9.72
C ALA A 171 -18.08 -8.07 8.88
N GLU A 172 -18.22 -7.45 7.70
CA GLU A 172 -17.10 -7.18 6.81
C GLU A 172 -16.09 -6.21 7.45
N VAL A 173 -14.82 -6.59 7.45
CA VAL A 173 -13.67 -5.81 7.89
C VAL A 173 -12.86 -5.45 6.65
N GLN A 174 -12.79 -4.17 6.33
CA GLN A 174 -12.03 -3.68 5.19
C GLN A 174 -10.81 -2.91 5.66
N SER A 175 -9.62 -3.25 5.13
CA SER A 175 -8.41 -2.48 5.44
C SER A 175 -8.50 -1.07 4.84
N MET A 176 -7.99 -0.11 5.59
CA MET A 176 -7.74 1.26 5.15
C MET A 176 -6.24 1.50 5.01
N ARG A 177 -5.87 2.73 4.67
CA ARG A 177 -4.47 3.12 4.58
C ARG A 177 -3.72 2.89 5.90
N PRO A 178 -2.40 2.57 5.85
CA PRO A 178 -1.60 2.49 7.06
C PRO A 178 -1.50 3.84 7.76
N ILE A 179 -1.26 3.78 9.05
CA ILE A 179 -0.99 4.98 9.86
C ILE A 179 0.24 5.70 9.28
N GLY A 180 0.12 7.02 9.08
CA GLY A 180 1.21 7.84 8.55
C GLY A 180 1.52 7.61 7.06
N TYR A 181 0.59 7.03 6.30
CA TYR A 181 0.75 6.89 4.85
C TYR A 181 0.90 8.24 4.17
N THR A 182 2.03 8.45 3.51
CA THR A 182 2.36 9.70 2.83
C THR A 182 1.95 9.72 1.36
N GLY A 183 1.69 8.55 0.78
CA GLY A 183 1.50 8.35 -0.64
C GLY A 183 2.77 8.10 -1.43
N ASN A 184 3.93 8.36 -0.85
CA ASN A 184 5.19 8.07 -1.52
C ASN A 184 5.37 6.57 -1.76
N ILE A 185 6.07 6.24 -2.84
CA ILE A 185 6.55 4.89 -3.09
C ILE A 185 8.07 4.90 -2.93
N LEU A 186 8.54 3.98 -2.12
CA LEU A 186 9.93 3.85 -1.74
C LEU A 186 10.55 2.61 -2.37
N ALA A 187 11.88 2.61 -2.49
CA ALA A 187 12.66 1.42 -2.79
C ALA A 187 13.72 1.18 -1.72
N THR A 188 13.98 -0.10 -1.44
CA THR A 188 15.03 -0.53 -0.51
C THR A 188 15.80 -1.70 -1.14
N SER A 189 17.13 -1.63 -1.12
CA SER A 189 18.02 -2.68 -1.61
C SER A 189 19.09 -3.00 -0.58
N SER A 190 19.55 -4.25 -0.54
CA SER A 190 20.65 -4.67 0.33
C SER A 190 22.04 -4.33 -0.22
N ALA A 191 22.11 -3.96 -1.50
CA ALA A 191 23.36 -3.61 -2.19
C ALA A 191 23.11 -2.46 -3.17
N SER A 192 24.20 -1.88 -3.67
CA SER A 192 24.16 -0.77 -4.62
C SER A 192 23.47 -1.18 -5.92
N PHE A 193 22.55 -0.34 -6.36
CA PHE A 193 21.83 -0.45 -7.62
C PHE A 193 22.25 0.68 -8.57
N THR A 194 22.48 0.32 -9.83
CA THR A 194 22.66 1.30 -10.90
C THR A 194 21.73 0.94 -12.03
N GLY A 195 20.81 1.84 -12.36
CA GLY A 195 19.82 1.57 -13.40
C GLY A 195 18.63 2.50 -13.38
N THR A 196 17.57 2.04 -14.00
CA THR A 196 16.32 2.79 -14.14
C THR A 196 15.17 1.97 -13.59
N ILE A 197 14.31 2.61 -12.81
CA ILE A 197 13.02 2.08 -12.37
C ILE A 197 11.92 2.95 -13.00
N ILE A 198 10.98 2.35 -13.69
CA ILE A 198 9.80 3.03 -14.24
C ILE A 198 8.60 2.54 -13.46
N THR A 199 7.94 3.45 -12.76
CA THR A 199 6.76 3.16 -11.93
C THR A 199 5.54 3.81 -12.54
N GLU A 200 4.53 3.02 -12.87
CA GLU A 200 3.21 3.49 -13.28
C GLU A 200 2.27 3.36 -12.08
N VAL A 201 1.62 4.45 -11.72
CA VAL A 201 0.70 4.52 -10.59
C VAL A 201 -0.66 5.03 -11.01
N HIS A 202 -1.70 4.49 -10.39
CA HIS A 202 -3.04 5.07 -10.43
C HIS A 202 -3.29 5.89 -9.18
N LYS A 203 -3.92 7.03 -9.36
CA LYS A 203 -4.34 7.92 -8.27
C LYS A 203 -5.75 7.55 -7.85
N LEU A 204 -5.90 7.23 -6.59
CA LEU A 204 -7.18 6.91 -5.98
C LEU A 204 -7.59 8.11 -5.13
N THR A 205 -8.66 8.79 -5.48
CA THR A 205 -9.20 9.90 -4.70
C THR A 205 -10.35 9.41 -3.84
N ASN A 206 -10.40 9.85 -2.59
CA ASN A 206 -11.48 9.56 -1.66
C ASN A 206 -12.67 10.54 -1.81
N GLU A 207 -12.92 11.04 -3.00
CA GLU A 207 -14.16 11.78 -3.21
C GLU A 207 -15.33 10.80 -3.27
N GLY A 208 -15.94 10.63 -2.10
CA GLY A 208 -17.29 10.16 -1.92
C GLY A 208 -17.69 8.92 -2.70
N GLY A 209 -17.53 7.76 -2.11
CA GLY A 209 -18.27 6.58 -2.53
C GLY A 209 -17.50 5.71 -3.53
N TYR A 210 -17.35 4.51 -3.15
CA TYR A 210 -16.96 3.33 -3.91
C TYR A 210 -17.50 3.32 -5.35
N GLY A 211 -16.83 4.00 -6.24
CA GLY A 211 -17.19 4.06 -7.64
C GLY A 211 -16.20 3.27 -8.50
N TRP A 212 -16.06 1.97 -8.28
CA TRP A 212 -15.68 1.10 -9.38
C TRP A 212 -16.95 0.84 -10.18
N GLY A 213 -17.17 1.67 -11.20
CA GLY A 213 -18.17 1.37 -12.21
C GLY A 213 -17.86 0.01 -12.79
N ASN A 214 -18.82 -0.92 -12.71
CA ASN A 214 -18.86 -2.11 -13.51
C ASN A 214 -18.75 -1.68 -14.96
N GLY A 215 -17.65 -1.99 -15.62
CA GLY A 215 -17.46 -1.98 -17.04
C GLY A 215 -17.03 -3.38 -17.46
#